data_4f20d4f81b91d73abbd3eddb13c09a46
#
_entry.id   4f20d4f81b91d73abbd3eddb13c09a46
#
_cell.length_a   1.000
_cell.length_b   1.000
_cell.length_c   1.000
_cell.angle_alpha   90.00
_cell.angle_beta   90.00
_cell.angle_gamma   90.00
#
_symmetry.space_group_name_H-M   'P 1'
#
loop_
_entity.id
_entity.type
_entity.pdbx_description
1 polymer ?
#
loop_
_entity_poly.entity_id
_entity_poly.type
_entity_poly.pdbx_seq_one_letter_code
_entity_poly.pdbx_strand_id
1 'polypeptide(L)'
;MDILLDGFNKDLVDLMPDTYWLQHGGVDVRDFIETHAGRIKILHLKDMKRVPDGVTFTEVGEGNLNMVGIIKCAKQLGISDFIVEQDICDGDPLDSAETSIKNIKRILNEV
;
A
#
# COMPACT_ATOMS: atom_id res chain seq x y z
N MET A 1 -4.25 0.88 -16.89
CA MET A 1 -4.19 1.94 -15.86
C MET A 1 -4.11 3.34 -16.47
N ASP A 2 -3.20 3.57 -17.40
CA ASP A 2 -3.03 4.92 -18.00
C ASP A 2 -4.30 5.44 -18.70
N ILE A 3 -5.04 4.56 -19.37
CA ILE A 3 -6.30 4.94 -20.03
C ILE A 3 -7.31 5.46 -19.02
N LEU A 4 -7.43 4.80 -17.85
CA LEU A 4 -8.31 5.24 -16.78
C LEU A 4 -7.88 6.60 -16.23
N LEU A 5 -6.57 6.76 -15.98
CA LEU A 5 -6.02 7.99 -15.41
C LEU A 5 -6.20 9.18 -16.35
N ASP A 6 -6.01 8.97 -17.64
CA ASP A 6 -6.21 10.01 -18.65
C ASP A 6 -7.68 10.39 -18.82
N GLY A 7 -8.60 9.45 -18.54
CA GLY A 7 -10.03 9.66 -18.64
C GLY A 7 -10.64 10.44 -17.47
N PHE A 8 -9.94 10.58 -16.34
CA PHE A 8 -10.44 11.28 -15.17
C PHE A 8 -9.90 12.71 -15.09
N ASN A 9 -10.78 13.64 -14.70
CA ASN A 9 -10.38 15.03 -14.45
C ASN A 9 -9.58 15.10 -13.14
N LYS A 10 -8.33 15.57 -13.23
CA LYS A 10 -7.40 15.68 -12.10
C LYS A 10 -7.93 16.55 -10.96
N ASP A 11 -8.77 17.54 -11.26
CA ASP A 11 -9.32 18.46 -10.27
C ASP A 11 -10.51 17.86 -9.52
N LEU A 12 -11.12 16.80 -10.04
CA LEU A 12 -12.32 16.18 -9.50
C LEU A 12 -12.10 14.81 -8.92
N VAL A 13 -11.03 14.11 -9.28
CA VAL A 13 -10.81 12.71 -8.90
C VAL A 13 -9.41 12.54 -8.33
N ASP A 14 -9.34 12.12 -7.06
CA ASP A 14 -8.10 11.68 -6.43
C ASP A 14 -7.92 10.18 -6.58
N LEU A 15 -6.67 9.72 -6.50
CA LEU A 15 -6.36 8.31 -6.52
C LEU A 15 -6.18 7.78 -5.09
N MET A 16 -6.66 6.56 -4.85
CA MET A 16 -6.46 5.84 -3.60
C MET A 16 -5.91 4.45 -3.93
N PRO A 17 -4.61 4.37 -4.26
CA PRO A 17 -4.01 3.11 -4.70
C PRO A 17 -3.83 2.13 -3.55
N ASP A 18 -3.86 0.84 -3.89
CA ASP A 18 -3.64 -0.28 -2.99
C ASP A 18 -2.32 -0.96 -3.34
N THR A 19 -1.42 -1.07 -2.38
CA THR A 19 -0.06 -1.56 -2.63
C THR A 19 -0.02 -3.02 -3.07
N TYR A 20 -0.87 -3.87 -2.49
CA TYR A 20 -0.96 -5.28 -2.88
C TYR A 20 -1.41 -5.43 -4.34
N TRP A 21 -2.51 -4.75 -4.70
CA TRP A 21 -3.09 -4.91 -6.03
C TRP A 21 -2.25 -4.29 -7.12
N LEU A 22 -1.52 -3.20 -6.83
CA LEU A 22 -0.53 -2.67 -7.76
C LEU A 22 0.57 -3.70 -8.04
N GLN A 23 1.14 -4.27 -6.99
CA GLN A 23 2.18 -5.29 -7.12
C GLN A 23 1.64 -6.54 -7.82
N HIS A 24 0.45 -7.00 -7.45
CA HIS A 24 -0.19 -8.16 -8.06
C HIS A 24 -0.43 -7.96 -9.56
N GLY A 25 -0.76 -6.73 -9.94
CA GLY A 25 -0.96 -6.35 -11.34
C GLY A 25 0.33 -6.11 -12.12
N GLY A 26 1.50 -6.31 -11.51
CA GLY A 26 2.80 -6.15 -12.17
C GLY A 26 3.31 -4.72 -12.23
N VAL A 27 2.75 -3.81 -11.42
CA VAL A 27 3.15 -2.42 -11.36
C VAL A 27 4.15 -2.22 -10.22
N ASP A 28 5.25 -1.49 -10.49
CA ASP A 28 6.16 -1.09 -9.42
C ASP A 28 5.48 -0.04 -8.55
N VAL A 29 5.28 -0.37 -7.28
CA VAL A 29 4.48 0.47 -6.37
C VAL A 29 5.14 1.84 -6.16
N ARG A 30 6.46 1.89 -5.98
CA ARG A 30 7.14 3.16 -5.75
C ARG A 30 7.12 4.05 -7.00
N ASP A 31 7.35 3.47 -8.17
CA ASP A 31 7.26 4.19 -9.43
C ASP A 31 5.85 4.79 -9.62
N PHE A 32 4.83 4.02 -9.30
CA PHE A 32 3.46 4.50 -9.41
C PHE A 32 3.22 5.69 -8.47
N ILE A 33 3.68 5.59 -7.22
CA ILE A 33 3.55 6.67 -6.24
C ILE A 33 4.30 7.92 -6.71
N GLU A 34 5.53 7.77 -7.18
CA GLU A 34 6.34 8.89 -7.67
C GLU A 34 5.69 9.57 -8.86
N THR A 35 5.15 8.79 -9.79
CA THR A 35 4.52 9.31 -11.00
C THR A 35 3.22 10.05 -10.72
N HIS A 36 2.44 9.58 -9.74
CA HIS A 36 1.08 10.06 -9.51
C HIS A 36 0.88 10.74 -8.15
N ALA A 37 1.95 11.12 -7.46
CA ALA A 37 1.89 11.66 -6.09
C ALA A 37 0.92 12.84 -5.94
N GLY A 38 0.82 13.72 -6.93
CA GLY A 38 -0.08 14.87 -6.89
C GLY A 38 -1.57 14.52 -6.89
N ARG A 39 -1.90 13.28 -7.24
CA ARG A 39 -3.27 12.77 -7.28
C ARG A 39 -3.59 11.82 -6.14
N ILE A 40 -2.60 11.44 -5.32
CA ILE A 40 -2.78 10.48 -4.24
C ILE A 40 -2.97 11.24 -2.93
N LYS A 41 -4.12 11.05 -2.29
CA LYS A 41 -4.43 11.61 -0.96
C LYS A 41 -4.27 10.55 0.12
N ILE A 42 -4.68 9.32 -0.16
CA ILE A 42 -4.68 8.20 0.78
C ILE A 42 -4.04 7.00 0.08
N LEU A 43 -3.20 6.28 0.81
CA LEU A 43 -2.58 5.06 0.33
C LEU A 43 -3.07 3.89 1.16
N HIS A 44 -3.64 2.88 0.50
CA HIS A 44 -3.99 1.63 1.15
C HIS A 44 -2.75 0.76 1.28
N LEU A 45 -2.36 0.48 2.50
CA LEU A 45 -1.24 -0.40 2.81
C LEU A 45 -1.76 -1.82 2.99
N LYS A 46 -1.42 -2.68 2.05
CA LYS A 46 -1.81 -4.08 2.04
C LYS A 46 -0.60 -4.89 1.62
N ASP A 47 -0.25 -5.89 2.39
CA ASP A 47 0.96 -6.69 2.17
C ASP A 47 0.64 -8.08 1.62
N MET A 48 1.65 -8.71 1.06
CA MET A 48 1.54 -9.95 0.32
C MET A 48 2.57 -10.95 0.84
N LYS A 49 2.17 -12.20 0.99
CA LYS A 49 3.11 -13.29 1.27
C LYS A 49 2.93 -14.43 0.27
N ARG A 50 4.00 -15.17 0.03
CA ARG A 50 3.94 -16.37 -0.78
C ARG A 50 3.40 -17.54 0.06
N VAL A 51 2.59 -18.35 -0.62
CA VAL A 51 2.08 -19.63 -0.10
C VAL A 51 2.32 -20.70 -1.16
N PRO A 52 2.19 -22.01 -0.86
CA PRO A 52 2.45 -23.06 -1.85
C PRO A 52 1.68 -22.89 -3.16
N ASP A 53 0.45 -22.39 -3.10
CA ASP A 53 -0.43 -22.26 -4.26
C ASP A 53 -0.41 -20.84 -4.88
N GLY A 54 0.51 -19.98 -4.49
CA GLY A 54 0.62 -18.64 -5.05
C GLY A 54 0.93 -17.56 -4.02
N VAL A 55 0.06 -16.55 -3.93
CA VAL A 55 0.22 -15.44 -2.97
C VAL A 55 -1.09 -15.19 -2.24
N THR A 56 -1.00 -14.63 -1.05
CA THR A 56 -2.16 -14.23 -0.26
C THR A 56 -1.84 -12.98 0.57
N PHE A 57 -2.81 -12.52 1.33
CA PHE A 57 -2.69 -11.35 2.19
C PHE A 57 -1.94 -11.68 3.47
N THR A 58 -1.27 -10.69 4.04
CA THR A 58 -0.64 -10.79 5.36
C THR A 58 -0.63 -9.41 6.01
N GLU A 59 -0.27 -9.38 7.28
CA GLU A 59 -0.12 -8.14 8.03
C GLU A 59 0.96 -7.26 7.39
N VAL A 60 0.73 -5.95 7.40
CA VAL A 60 1.69 -5.00 6.85
C VAL A 60 3.03 -5.12 7.59
N GLY A 61 4.10 -5.28 6.82
CA GLY A 61 5.44 -5.46 7.35
C GLY A 61 5.85 -6.91 7.55
N GLU A 62 4.92 -7.87 7.44
CA GLU A 62 5.22 -9.30 7.59
C GLU A 62 5.34 -10.03 6.25
N GLY A 63 5.17 -9.31 5.14
CA GLY A 63 5.14 -9.91 3.82
C GLY A 63 6.33 -9.56 2.94
N ASN A 64 6.11 -9.69 1.64
CA ASN A 64 7.13 -9.56 0.60
C ASN A 64 7.25 -8.16 0.01
N LEU A 65 6.25 -7.31 0.19
CA LEU A 65 6.33 -5.95 -0.33
C LEU A 65 7.34 -5.15 0.48
N ASN A 66 8.04 -4.26 -0.20
CA ASN A 66 9.00 -3.37 0.45
C ASN A 66 8.27 -2.20 1.13
N MET A 67 7.60 -2.50 2.24
CA MET A 67 6.80 -1.50 2.96
C MET A 67 7.64 -0.34 3.48
N VAL A 68 8.86 -0.60 3.93
CA VAL A 68 9.77 0.48 4.35
C VAL A 68 10.01 1.45 3.21
N GLY A 69 10.37 0.95 2.04
CA GLY A 69 10.61 1.78 0.85
C GLY A 69 9.35 2.49 0.36
N ILE A 70 8.21 1.81 0.39
CA ILE A 70 6.92 2.37 -0.04
C ILE A 70 6.50 3.51 0.88
N ILE A 71 6.51 3.30 2.18
CA ILE A 71 6.12 4.31 3.17
C ILE A 71 7.08 5.50 3.15
N LYS A 72 8.38 5.23 3.05
CA LYS A 72 9.40 6.28 2.93
C LYS A 72 9.15 7.14 1.70
N CYS A 73 8.93 6.50 0.55
CA CYS A 73 8.64 7.20 -0.71
C CYS A 73 7.39 8.07 -0.58
N ALA A 74 6.30 7.52 -0.06
CA ALA A 74 5.06 8.24 0.14
C ALA A 74 5.24 9.45 1.05
N LYS A 75 5.93 9.26 2.17
CA LYS A 75 6.19 10.33 3.14
C LYS A 75 7.01 11.47 2.52
N GLN A 76 8.03 11.14 1.75
CA GLN A 76 8.86 12.13 1.05
C GLN A 76 8.07 12.94 0.02
N LEU A 77 7.01 12.38 -0.52
CA LEU A 77 6.15 13.03 -1.51
C LEU A 77 4.92 13.71 -0.90
N GLY A 78 4.86 13.78 0.44
CA GLY A 78 3.80 14.47 1.15
C GLY A 78 2.53 13.65 1.38
N ILE A 79 2.56 12.37 1.11
CA ILE A 79 1.43 11.47 1.40
C ILE A 79 1.57 11.01 2.86
N SER A 80 0.60 11.38 3.71
CA SER A 80 0.64 11.08 5.14
C SER A 80 -0.55 10.27 5.64
N ASP A 81 -1.55 10.03 4.81
CA ASP A 81 -2.74 9.29 5.19
C ASP A 81 -2.66 7.87 4.66
N PHE A 82 -2.62 6.90 5.58
CA PHE A 82 -2.51 5.48 5.27
C PHE A 82 -3.68 4.72 5.86
N ILE A 83 -4.25 3.79 5.09
CA ILE A 83 -5.27 2.87 5.57
C ILE A 83 -4.74 1.45 5.43
N VAL A 84 -4.76 0.71 6.53
CA VAL A 84 -4.38 -0.71 6.54
C VAL A 84 -5.55 -1.54 6.07
N GLU A 85 -5.30 -2.45 5.13
CA GLU A 85 -6.30 -3.43 4.68
C GLU A 85 -5.70 -4.83 4.65
N GLN A 86 -6.54 -5.81 4.98
CA GLN A 86 -6.21 -7.23 4.85
C GLN A 86 -7.53 -7.98 4.63
N ASP A 87 -7.75 -8.46 3.40
CA ASP A 87 -9.05 -9.04 3.02
C ASP A 87 -9.30 -10.39 3.70
N ILE A 88 -8.24 -11.16 3.98
CA ILE A 88 -8.31 -12.47 4.62
C ILE A 88 -7.27 -12.51 5.74
N CYS A 89 -7.70 -12.93 6.94
CA CYS A 89 -6.81 -13.11 8.10
C CYS A 89 -6.82 -14.57 8.52
N ASP A 90 -5.61 -15.11 8.83
CA ASP A 90 -5.48 -16.51 9.29
C ASP A 90 -6.00 -16.70 10.72
N GLY A 91 -6.01 -15.62 11.50
CA GLY A 91 -6.46 -15.63 12.89
C GLY A 91 -7.44 -14.51 13.17
N ASP A 92 -7.39 -13.95 14.38
CA ASP A 92 -8.25 -12.84 14.78
C ASP A 92 -7.89 -11.58 13.97
N PRO A 93 -8.85 -10.98 13.24
CA PRO A 93 -8.61 -9.75 12.49
C PRO A 93 -8.08 -8.59 13.34
N LEU A 94 -8.48 -8.50 14.61
CA LEU A 94 -8.00 -7.45 15.51
C LEU A 94 -6.51 -7.63 15.83
N ASP A 95 -6.05 -8.88 16.00
CA ASP A 95 -4.63 -9.16 16.19
C ASP A 95 -3.82 -8.81 14.96
N SER A 96 -4.35 -9.11 13.78
CA SER A 96 -3.72 -8.74 12.51
C SER A 96 -3.62 -7.22 12.35
N ALA A 97 -4.67 -6.49 12.67
CA ALA A 97 -4.68 -5.03 12.64
C ALA A 97 -3.65 -4.45 13.61
N GLU A 98 -3.55 -4.99 14.82
CA GLU A 98 -2.58 -4.56 15.83
C GLU A 98 -1.15 -4.76 15.33
N THR A 99 -0.84 -5.91 14.75
CA THR A 99 0.47 -6.21 14.19
C THR A 99 0.82 -5.22 13.08
N SER A 100 -0.10 -4.98 12.16
CA SER A 100 0.10 -4.04 11.06
C SER A 100 0.37 -2.62 11.57
N ILE A 101 -0.41 -2.15 12.52
CA ILE A 101 -0.25 -0.80 13.09
C ILE A 101 1.08 -0.65 13.83
N LYS A 102 1.49 -1.65 14.60
CA LYS A 102 2.79 -1.64 15.27
C LYS A 102 3.94 -1.54 14.26
N ASN A 103 3.87 -2.34 13.19
CA ASN A 103 4.89 -2.32 12.15
C ASN A 103 4.95 -0.97 11.44
N ILE A 104 3.81 -0.38 11.11
CA ILE A 104 3.75 0.92 10.44
C ILE A 104 4.32 2.01 11.34
N LYS A 105 3.96 2.04 12.61
CA LYS A 105 4.50 3.02 13.56
C LYS A 105 6.02 2.92 13.67
N ARG A 106 6.54 1.70 13.72
CA ARG A 106 7.99 1.47 13.73
C ARG A 106 8.63 2.02 12.45
N ILE A 107 8.07 1.71 11.29
CA ILE A 107 8.58 2.18 10.01
C ILE A 107 8.56 3.71 9.93
N LEU A 108 7.47 4.34 10.34
CA LEU A 108 7.34 5.80 10.34
C LEU A 108 8.37 6.48 11.24
N ASN A 109 8.78 5.84 12.33
CA ASN A 109 9.81 6.35 13.22
C ASN A 109 11.22 6.20 12.63
N GLU A 110 11.43 5.27 11.72
CA GLU A 110 12.72 4.99 11.09
C GLU A 110 12.96 5.81 9.82
N VAL A 111 11.94 6.35 9.23
CA VAL A 111 12.02 7.11 7.96
C VAL A 111 11.77 8.63 8.15
#